data_09541dc6df84c5f8949687bfefa8654e
#
_entry.id   09541dc6df84c5f8949687bfefa8654e
#
_cell.length_a   1.000
_cell.length_b   1.000
_cell.length_c   1.000
_cell.angle_alpha   90.00
_cell.angle_beta   90.00
_cell.angle_gamma   90.00
#
_symmetry.space_group_name_H-M   'P 1'
#
loop_
_entity.id
_entity.type
_entity.pdbx_description
1 polymer ?
#
loop_
_entity_poly.entity_id
_entity_poly.type
_entity_poly.pdbx_seq_one_letter_code
_entity_poly.pdbx_strand_id
1 'polypeptide(L)'
;MGVTQAQIAKLAGVSRGTVDRVINRRGHVDPAVEAKIRQIAEELGYERNRAGSMLVRAQRTWQLGVIVQSAETPFIRLVLEELHKAEQKLRKMNVSLTILEREHFQLEQQLKDLDDLEQAKMDGIALMPVEDEQILERIDALWANNIPVVTFNTDTPGSRRLCYVGQDNYLSGRACAGLMNMLLGGQGKVLMLSGH
;
A
#
# COMPACT_ATOMS: atom_id res chain seq x y z
N MET A 1 19.41 21.73 21.49
CA MET A 1 19.83 21.12 20.22
C MET A 1 19.53 19.62 20.31
N GLY A 2 18.79 19.07 19.35
CA GLY A 2 18.46 17.64 19.38
C GLY A 2 19.67 16.77 19.03
N VAL A 3 19.69 15.53 19.56
CA VAL A 3 20.72 14.53 19.25
C VAL A 3 20.69 14.17 17.77
N THR A 4 21.87 14.03 17.16
CA THR A 4 22.01 13.74 15.72
C THR A 4 22.57 12.33 15.48
N GLN A 5 22.26 11.71 14.33
CA GLN A 5 22.86 10.43 13.93
C GLN A 5 24.40 10.50 13.87
N ALA A 6 24.98 11.67 13.60
CA ALA A 6 26.43 11.84 13.58
C ALA A 6 27.04 11.71 15.00
N GLN A 7 26.36 12.19 16.03
CA GLN A 7 26.77 12.00 17.43
C GLN A 7 26.70 10.54 17.85
N ILE A 8 25.62 9.83 17.50
CA ILE A 8 25.49 8.38 17.75
C ILE A 8 26.60 7.62 17.03
N ALA A 9 26.88 7.93 15.77
CA ALA A 9 27.94 7.31 14.99
C ALA A 9 29.32 7.46 15.65
N LYS A 10 29.61 8.65 16.15
CA LYS A 10 30.86 8.94 16.85
C LYS A 10 31.01 8.14 18.16
N LEU A 11 29.94 8.03 18.94
CA LEU A 11 29.94 7.28 20.21
C LEU A 11 29.95 5.76 19.98
N ALA A 12 29.27 5.29 18.96
CA ALA A 12 29.25 3.86 18.60
C ALA A 12 30.55 3.40 17.91
N GLY A 13 31.36 4.33 17.38
CA GLY A 13 32.58 4.02 16.63
C GLY A 13 32.30 3.47 15.22
N VAL A 14 31.18 3.90 14.59
CA VAL A 14 30.75 3.43 13.28
C VAL A 14 30.47 4.59 12.31
N SER A 15 30.24 4.26 11.04
CA SER A 15 29.83 5.28 10.06
C SER A 15 28.41 5.76 10.30
N ARG A 16 28.10 7.02 9.91
CA ARG A 16 26.73 7.57 9.92
C ARG A 16 25.78 6.69 9.10
N GLY A 17 26.26 6.10 7.98
CA GLY A 17 25.47 5.21 7.16
C GLY A 17 25.09 3.90 7.87
N THR A 18 25.94 3.40 8.79
CA THR A 18 25.64 2.24 9.63
C THR A 18 24.54 2.58 10.65
N VAL A 19 24.62 3.77 11.28
CA VAL A 19 23.57 4.25 12.18
C VAL A 19 22.24 4.44 11.43
N ASP A 20 22.27 5.01 10.23
CA ASP A 20 21.07 5.18 9.40
C ASP A 20 20.40 3.84 9.06
N ARG A 21 21.18 2.81 8.71
CA ARG A 21 20.66 1.47 8.46
C ARG A 21 19.97 0.86 9.68
N VAL A 22 20.58 0.99 10.86
CA VAL A 22 20.01 0.47 12.12
C VAL A 22 18.72 1.22 12.50
N ILE A 23 18.77 2.56 12.50
CA ILE A 23 17.62 3.39 12.88
C ILE A 23 16.45 3.21 11.91
N ASN A 24 16.72 3.03 10.62
CA ASN A 24 15.70 2.89 9.58
C ASN A 24 15.37 1.42 9.23
N ARG A 25 15.98 0.45 9.91
CA ARG A 25 15.81 -0.99 9.65
C ARG A 25 16.09 -1.37 8.19
N ARG A 26 17.13 -0.78 7.60
CA ARG A 26 17.53 -1.00 6.21
C ARG A 26 18.82 -1.81 6.16
N GLY A 27 18.75 -3.03 5.65
CA GLY A 27 19.90 -3.91 5.43
C GLY A 27 20.42 -4.61 6.69
N HIS A 28 21.35 -5.56 6.46
CA HIS A 28 22.00 -6.33 7.52
C HIS A 28 23.11 -5.51 8.16
N VAL A 29 23.04 -5.36 9.47
CA VAL A 29 24.13 -4.84 10.33
C VAL A 29 24.41 -5.93 11.35
N ASP A 30 25.66 -6.05 11.77
CA ASP A 30 26.07 -6.98 12.82
C ASP A 30 25.21 -6.79 14.08
N PRO A 31 24.64 -7.85 14.67
CA PRO A 31 23.71 -7.75 15.79
C PRO A 31 24.31 -7.04 17.03
N ALA A 32 25.61 -7.20 17.28
CA ALA A 32 26.27 -6.54 18.40
C ALA A 32 26.39 -5.03 18.16
N VAL A 33 26.68 -4.64 16.92
CA VAL A 33 26.74 -3.23 16.49
C VAL A 33 25.34 -2.62 16.52
N GLU A 34 24.32 -3.35 16.08
CA GLU A 34 22.93 -2.90 16.14
C GLU A 34 22.49 -2.64 17.58
N ALA A 35 22.74 -3.58 18.49
CA ALA A 35 22.41 -3.44 19.91
C ALA A 35 23.07 -2.21 20.53
N LYS A 36 24.37 -2.01 20.25
CA LYS A 36 25.13 -0.85 20.73
C LYS A 36 24.56 0.48 20.24
N ILE A 37 24.21 0.56 18.95
CA ILE A 37 23.62 1.77 18.36
C ILE A 37 22.28 2.09 18.99
N ARG A 38 21.42 1.07 19.21
CA ARG A 38 20.10 1.25 19.83
C ARG A 38 20.21 1.72 21.27
N GLN A 39 21.13 1.13 22.05
CA GLN A 39 21.37 1.54 23.42
C GLN A 39 21.82 3.01 23.49
N ILE A 40 22.82 3.43 22.70
CA ILE A 40 23.31 4.81 22.66
C ILE A 40 22.19 5.78 22.23
N ALA A 41 21.36 5.38 21.26
CA ALA A 41 20.24 6.20 20.79
C ALA A 41 19.20 6.42 21.91
N GLU A 42 18.90 5.39 22.71
CA GLU A 42 18.00 5.43 23.85
C GLU A 42 18.56 6.28 25.00
N GLU A 43 19.82 6.05 25.39
CA GLU A 43 20.50 6.83 26.43
C GLU A 43 20.58 8.32 26.12
N LEU A 44 20.74 8.66 24.86
CA LEU A 44 20.79 10.08 24.41
C LEU A 44 19.38 10.68 24.18
N GLY A 45 18.32 9.90 24.32
CA GLY A 45 16.97 10.35 23.98
C GLY A 45 16.83 10.73 22.51
N TYR A 46 17.45 9.98 21.59
CA TYR A 46 17.39 10.28 20.17
C TYR A 46 15.97 10.09 19.63
N GLU A 47 15.32 11.17 19.34
CA GLU A 47 14.08 11.18 18.57
C GLU A 47 14.38 11.30 17.08
N ARG A 48 13.81 10.38 16.30
CA ARG A 48 13.92 10.39 14.85
C ARG A 48 13.42 11.73 14.31
N ASN A 49 14.31 12.51 13.70
CA ASN A 49 13.94 13.80 13.10
C ASN A 49 12.99 13.57 11.89
N ARG A 50 11.71 13.44 12.19
CA ARG A 50 10.65 13.32 11.18
C ARG A 50 10.55 14.56 10.31
N ALA A 51 10.85 15.74 10.85
CA ALA A 51 10.83 17.01 10.13
C ALA A 51 11.94 17.07 9.07
N GLY A 52 13.16 16.63 9.38
CA GLY A 52 14.25 16.57 8.39
C GLY A 52 13.99 15.56 7.28
N SER A 53 13.42 14.41 7.59
CA SER A 53 13.01 13.43 6.58
C SER A 53 11.81 13.91 5.76
N MET A 54 10.91 14.71 6.35
CA MET A 54 9.82 15.37 5.63
C MET A 54 10.34 16.45 4.68
N LEU A 55 11.36 17.23 5.05
CA LEU A 55 11.97 18.23 4.17
C LEU A 55 12.64 17.60 2.94
N VAL A 56 13.33 16.47 3.10
CA VAL A 56 13.92 15.74 1.97
C VAL A 56 12.82 15.09 1.12
N ARG A 57 11.74 14.60 1.73
CA ARG A 57 10.56 14.09 1.02
C ARG A 57 9.77 15.21 0.33
N ALA A 58 9.73 16.40 0.91
CA ALA A 58 9.06 17.58 0.34
C ALA A 58 9.73 18.09 -0.95
N GLN A 59 10.97 17.68 -1.25
CA GLN A 59 11.65 18.02 -2.49
C GLN A 59 11.38 17.05 -3.63
N ARG A 60 10.77 15.87 -3.35
CA ARG A 60 10.40 14.87 -4.37
C ARG A 60 8.89 14.81 -4.53
N THR A 61 8.43 14.91 -5.76
CA THR A 61 7.05 14.59 -6.09
C THR A 61 6.92 13.07 -6.23
N TRP A 62 6.02 12.47 -5.45
CA TRP A 62 5.69 11.06 -5.56
C TRP A 62 4.64 10.85 -6.63
N GLN A 63 4.85 9.87 -7.50
CA GLN A 63 3.93 9.51 -8.58
C GLN A 63 3.20 8.22 -8.20
N LEU A 64 1.89 8.28 -8.02
CA LEU A 64 1.08 7.11 -7.70
C LEU A 64 0.08 6.84 -8.80
N GLY A 65 0.03 5.59 -9.27
CA GLY A 65 -1.00 5.10 -10.17
C GLY A 65 -2.21 4.59 -9.40
N VAL A 66 -3.41 4.80 -9.91
CA VAL A 66 -4.65 4.23 -9.37
C VAL A 66 -5.43 3.64 -10.54
N ILE A 67 -5.77 2.36 -10.48
CA ILE A 67 -6.61 1.68 -11.48
C ILE A 67 -7.93 1.33 -10.82
N VAL A 68 -9.02 1.91 -11.35
CA VAL A 68 -10.39 1.70 -10.89
C VAL A 68 -11.18 1.01 -11.98
N GLN A 69 -11.81 -0.12 -11.65
CA GLN A 69 -12.68 -0.87 -12.54
C GLN A 69 -14.16 -0.55 -12.27
N SER A 70 -15.04 -0.85 -13.24
CA SER A 70 -16.49 -0.65 -13.13
C SER A 70 -16.88 0.78 -12.74
N ALA A 71 -16.21 1.77 -13.35
CA ALA A 71 -16.44 3.20 -13.11
C ALA A 71 -17.89 3.64 -13.38
N GLU A 72 -18.62 2.86 -14.18
CA GLU A 72 -20.04 3.10 -14.51
C GLU A 72 -20.98 2.83 -13.33
N THR A 73 -20.55 2.04 -12.32
CA THR A 73 -21.43 1.64 -11.20
C THR A 73 -21.60 2.75 -10.17
N PRO A 74 -22.79 2.89 -9.56
CA PRO A 74 -23.03 3.96 -8.58
C PRO A 74 -22.07 3.94 -7.39
N PHE A 75 -21.70 2.75 -6.91
CA PHE A 75 -20.76 2.62 -5.80
C PHE A 75 -19.36 3.14 -6.18
N ILE A 76 -18.85 2.74 -7.33
CA ILE A 76 -17.50 3.14 -7.78
C ILE A 76 -17.45 4.64 -8.09
N ARG A 77 -18.54 5.24 -8.59
CA ARG A 77 -18.63 6.69 -8.75
C ARG A 77 -18.38 7.45 -7.44
N LEU A 78 -18.94 6.96 -6.33
CA LEU A 78 -18.66 7.56 -5.01
C LEU A 78 -17.18 7.42 -4.61
N VAL A 79 -16.56 6.27 -4.91
CA VAL A 79 -15.12 6.07 -4.69
C VAL A 79 -14.29 7.04 -5.51
N LEU A 80 -14.64 7.24 -6.80
CA LEU A 80 -13.95 8.18 -7.69
C LEU A 80 -14.10 9.63 -7.22
N GLU A 81 -15.28 10.04 -6.76
CA GLU A 81 -15.48 11.36 -6.18
C GLU A 81 -14.56 11.62 -4.99
N GLU A 82 -14.41 10.64 -4.09
CA GLU A 82 -13.50 10.76 -2.94
C GLU A 82 -12.02 10.72 -3.38
N LEU A 83 -11.67 9.94 -4.40
CA LEU A 83 -10.33 9.92 -4.99
C LEU A 83 -9.94 11.28 -5.56
N HIS A 84 -10.82 11.93 -6.33
CA HIS A 84 -10.57 13.26 -6.89
C HIS A 84 -10.47 14.33 -5.80
N LYS A 85 -11.26 14.23 -4.72
CA LYS A 85 -11.11 15.10 -3.54
C LYS A 85 -9.77 14.86 -2.83
N ALA A 86 -9.35 13.60 -2.70
CA ALA A 86 -8.08 13.23 -2.10
C ALA A 86 -6.89 13.74 -2.93
N GLU A 87 -6.98 13.69 -4.26
CA GLU A 87 -5.94 14.18 -5.17
C GLU A 87 -5.55 15.64 -4.86
N GLN A 88 -6.53 16.51 -4.65
CA GLN A 88 -6.28 17.92 -4.34
C GLN A 88 -5.51 18.10 -3.01
N LYS A 89 -5.77 17.24 -2.02
CA LYS A 89 -5.05 17.24 -0.74
C LYS A 89 -3.65 16.68 -0.91
N LEU A 90 -3.49 15.61 -1.68
CA LEU A 90 -2.22 14.92 -1.92
C LEU A 90 -1.24 15.78 -2.72
N ARG A 91 -1.73 16.58 -3.67
CA ARG A 91 -0.89 17.57 -4.40
C ARG A 91 -0.18 18.55 -3.46
N LYS A 92 -0.83 18.96 -2.37
CA LYS A 92 -0.20 19.82 -1.34
C LYS A 92 0.90 19.10 -0.55
N MET A 93 0.94 17.78 -0.62
CA MET A 93 1.93 16.91 0.01
C MET A 93 3.01 16.41 -0.97
N ASN A 94 3.07 17.02 -2.17
CA ASN A 94 3.92 16.60 -3.28
C ASN A 94 3.67 15.14 -3.73
N VAL A 95 2.41 14.74 -3.75
CA VAL A 95 1.96 13.47 -4.33
C VAL A 95 1.07 13.77 -5.53
N SER A 96 1.42 13.21 -6.68
CA SER A 96 0.64 13.26 -7.92
C SER A 96 -0.06 11.93 -8.13
N LEU A 97 -1.33 11.95 -8.49
CA LEU A 97 -2.09 10.75 -8.85
C LEU A 97 -2.28 10.69 -10.36
N THR A 98 -2.13 9.51 -10.93
CA THR A 98 -2.59 9.14 -12.27
C THR A 98 -3.73 8.14 -12.09
N ILE A 99 -4.97 8.59 -12.30
CA ILE A 99 -6.16 7.76 -12.10
C ILE A 99 -6.62 7.23 -13.46
N LEU A 100 -6.65 5.91 -13.61
CA LEU A 100 -7.15 5.20 -14.77
C LEU A 100 -8.53 4.62 -14.43
N GLU A 101 -9.56 5.22 -15.01
CA GLU A 101 -10.94 4.82 -14.84
C GLU A 101 -11.33 3.88 -15.98
N ARG A 102 -11.83 2.70 -15.66
CA ARG A 102 -12.24 1.70 -16.65
C ARG A 102 -13.70 1.30 -16.42
N GLU A 103 -14.47 1.28 -17.49
CA GLU A 103 -15.75 0.61 -17.51
C GLU A 103 -15.50 -0.90 -17.57
N HIS A 104 -16.22 -1.69 -16.83
CA HIS A 104 -16.11 -3.15 -16.77
C HIS A 104 -14.74 -3.69 -16.30
N PHE A 105 -14.74 -4.99 -15.99
CA PHE A 105 -13.53 -5.74 -15.67
C PHE A 105 -12.96 -6.36 -16.94
N GLN A 106 -11.80 -5.88 -17.41
CA GLN A 106 -11.12 -6.38 -18.61
C GLN A 106 -9.67 -6.70 -18.27
N LEU A 107 -9.32 -7.99 -18.29
CA LEU A 107 -7.98 -8.47 -17.93
C LEU A 107 -6.89 -7.85 -18.79
N GLU A 108 -7.02 -7.91 -20.12
CA GLU A 108 -6.00 -7.42 -21.05
C GLU A 108 -5.76 -5.92 -20.91
N GLN A 109 -6.84 -5.16 -20.69
CA GLN A 109 -6.73 -3.73 -20.46
C GLN A 109 -6.02 -3.44 -19.14
N GLN A 110 -6.33 -4.21 -18.08
CA GLN A 110 -5.69 -4.01 -16.78
C GLN A 110 -4.20 -4.36 -16.80
N LEU A 111 -3.81 -5.43 -17.50
CA LEU A 111 -2.40 -5.79 -17.69
C LEU A 111 -1.66 -4.67 -18.42
N LYS A 112 -2.25 -4.14 -19.48
CA LYS A 112 -1.68 -3.01 -20.22
C LYS A 112 -1.56 -1.75 -19.35
N ASP A 113 -2.58 -1.44 -18.56
CA ASP A 113 -2.56 -0.29 -17.65
C ASP A 113 -1.42 -0.42 -16.62
N LEU A 114 -1.18 -1.63 -16.10
CA LEU A 114 -0.06 -1.91 -15.19
C LEU A 114 1.29 -1.74 -15.87
N ASP A 115 1.42 -2.17 -17.15
CA ASP A 115 2.62 -1.97 -17.96
C ASP A 115 2.88 -0.48 -18.22
N ASP A 116 1.86 0.28 -18.58
CA ASP A 116 1.95 1.72 -18.82
C ASP A 116 2.38 2.48 -17.55
N LEU A 117 1.82 2.12 -16.40
CA LEU A 117 2.19 2.72 -15.10
C LEU A 117 3.63 2.36 -14.68
N GLU A 118 4.09 1.14 -14.95
CA GLU A 118 5.47 0.74 -14.71
C GLU A 118 6.44 1.53 -15.59
N GLN A 119 6.16 1.66 -16.91
CA GLN A 119 6.96 2.44 -17.83
C GLN A 119 7.01 3.92 -17.44
N ALA A 120 5.91 4.45 -16.90
CA ALA A 120 5.84 5.80 -16.36
C ALA A 120 6.59 5.95 -15.00
N LYS A 121 7.19 4.86 -14.48
CA LYS A 121 7.99 4.84 -13.25
C LYS A 121 7.23 5.32 -12.02
N MET A 122 6.02 4.82 -11.85
CA MET A 122 5.24 5.11 -10.64
C MET A 122 5.96 4.62 -9.38
N ASP A 123 5.83 5.37 -8.31
CA ASP A 123 6.41 5.03 -6.99
C ASP A 123 5.54 4.00 -6.23
N GLY A 124 4.32 3.78 -6.68
CA GLY A 124 3.39 2.79 -6.14
C GLY A 124 2.07 2.81 -6.90
N ILE A 125 1.32 1.73 -6.79
CA ILE A 125 0.05 1.56 -7.49
C ILE A 125 -1.03 1.14 -6.51
N ALA A 126 -2.20 1.79 -6.55
CA ALA A 126 -3.43 1.32 -5.96
C ALA A 126 -4.27 0.64 -7.05
N LEU A 127 -4.64 -0.60 -6.83
CA LEU A 127 -5.26 -1.46 -7.83
C LEU A 127 -6.57 -2.04 -7.32
N MET A 128 -7.63 -1.92 -8.10
CA MET A 128 -8.83 -2.73 -7.97
C MET A 128 -8.68 -3.91 -8.94
N PRO A 129 -8.16 -5.06 -8.48
CA PRO A 129 -7.74 -6.13 -9.37
C PRO A 129 -8.91 -6.88 -10.02
N VAL A 130 -8.71 -7.32 -11.26
CA VAL A 130 -9.46 -8.42 -11.84
C VAL A 130 -8.97 -9.71 -11.16
N GLU A 131 -9.90 -10.61 -10.86
CA GLU A 131 -9.58 -11.92 -10.25
C GLU A 131 -9.02 -12.87 -11.31
N ASP A 132 -7.70 -12.81 -11.52
CA ASP A 132 -6.98 -13.64 -12.49
C ASP A 132 -5.54 -13.88 -12.03
N GLU A 133 -4.99 -15.07 -12.35
CA GLU A 133 -3.62 -15.46 -11.99
C GLU A 133 -2.58 -14.53 -12.63
N GLN A 134 -2.80 -14.05 -13.84
CA GLN A 134 -1.89 -13.14 -14.52
C GLN A 134 -1.76 -11.79 -13.78
N ILE A 135 -2.83 -11.33 -13.11
CA ILE A 135 -2.78 -10.13 -12.27
C ILE A 135 -1.94 -10.38 -11.02
N LEU A 136 -2.07 -11.58 -10.41
CA LEU A 136 -1.24 -11.97 -9.27
C LEU A 136 0.25 -11.95 -9.67
N GLU A 137 0.60 -12.62 -10.76
CA GLU A 137 1.98 -12.66 -11.28
C GLU A 137 2.50 -11.25 -11.61
N ARG A 138 1.64 -10.40 -12.17
CA ARG A 138 2.01 -9.03 -12.51
C ARG A 138 2.27 -8.17 -11.27
N ILE A 139 1.48 -8.32 -10.21
CA ILE A 139 1.73 -7.68 -8.91
C ILE A 139 3.08 -8.11 -8.34
N ASP A 140 3.40 -9.40 -8.44
CA ASP A 140 4.67 -9.93 -7.95
C ASP A 140 5.87 -9.40 -8.74
N ALA A 141 5.73 -9.24 -10.06
CA ALA A 141 6.74 -8.62 -10.92
C ALA A 141 6.95 -7.14 -10.58
N LEU A 142 5.88 -6.38 -10.36
CA LEU A 142 5.96 -4.97 -9.93
C LEU A 142 6.68 -4.84 -8.58
N TRP A 143 6.38 -5.72 -7.63
CA TRP A 143 7.08 -5.77 -6.35
C TRP A 143 8.59 -6.02 -6.53
N ALA A 144 8.98 -6.94 -7.41
CA ALA A 144 10.38 -7.22 -7.72
C ALA A 144 11.10 -5.99 -8.33
N ASN A 145 10.36 -5.14 -9.05
CA ASN A 145 10.85 -3.88 -9.63
C ASN A 145 10.72 -2.68 -8.67
N ASN A 146 10.49 -2.93 -7.38
CA ASN A 146 10.33 -1.92 -6.32
C ASN A 146 9.11 -0.99 -6.49
N ILE A 147 8.07 -1.44 -7.16
CA ILE A 147 6.79 -0.75 -7.26
C ILE A 147 5.78 -1.48 -6.37
N PRO A 148 5.54 -1.00 -5.14
CA PRO A 148 4.56 -1.60 -4.24
C PRO A 148 3.15 -1.42 -4.78
N VAL A 149 2.34 -2.48 -4.65
CA VAL A 149 0.92 -2.47 -5.01
C VAL A 149 0.07 -2.58 -3.75
N VAL A 150 -0.95 -1.75 -3.65
CA VAL A 150 -2.03 -1.88 -2.66
C VAL A 150 -3.28 -2.28 -3.42
N THR A 151 -3.95 -3.35 -3.02
CA THR A 151 -5.25 -3.71 -3.59
C THR A 151 -6.38 -3.08 -2.79
N PHE A 152 -7.48 -2.72 -3.44
CA PHE A 152 -8.66 -2.18 -2.76
C PHE A 152 -9.96 -2.65 -3.42
N ASN A 153 -11.05 -2.68 -2.64
CA ASN A 153 -12.37 -3.17 -3.00
C ASN A 153 -12.42 -4.67 -3.36
N THR A 154 -11.65 -5.11 -4.35
CA THR A 154 -11.36 -6.51 -4.65
C THR A 154 -9.92 -6.84 -4.26
N ASP A 155 -9.61 -8.10 -4.02
CA ASP A 155 -8.31 -8.53 -3.54
C ASP A 155 -7.71 -9.66 -4.40
N THR A 156 -6.39 -9.82 -4.30
CA THR A 156 -5.62 -10.91 -4.92
C THR A 156 -4.80 -11.62 -3.85
N PRO A 157 -5.44 -12.50 -3.06
CA PRO A 157 -4.74 -13.26 -2.02
C PRO A 157 -3.60 -14.09 -2.61
N GLY A 158 -2.47 -14.16 -1.89
CA GLY A 158 -1.28 -14.90 -2.34
C GLY A 158 -0.27 -14.04 -3.11
N SER A 159 -0.65 -12.87 -3.63
CA SER A 159 0.29 -11.95 -4.27
C SER A 159 1.17 -11.20 -3.26
N ARG A 160 2.28 -10.63 -3.75
CA ARG A 160 3.17 -9.76 -2.97
C ARG A 160 2.68 -8.32 -2.80
N ARG A 161 1.35 -8.12 -2.87
CA ARG A 161 0.79 -6.81 -2.56
C ARG A 161 1.19 -6.34 -1.15
N LEU A 162 1.33 -5.04 -0.97
CA LEU A 162 1.70 -4.45 0.31
C LEU A 162 0.59 -4.66 1.37
N CYS A 163 -0.66 -4.40 0.99
CA CYS A 163 -1.85 -4.66 1.80
C CYS A 163 -3.11 -4.63 0.93
N TYR A 164 -4.22 -5.06 1.52
CA TYR A 164 -5.57 -4.91 0.99
C TYR A 164 -6.36 -3.91 1.82
N VAL A 165 -7.11 -3.07 1.14
CA VAL A 165 -8.03 -2.09 1.74
C VAL A 165 -9.45 -2.38 1.25
N GLY A 166 -10.25 -2.99 2.09
CA GLY A 166 -11.62 -3.38 1.73
C GLY A 166 -12.30 -4.19 2.83
N GLN A 167 -13.46 -4.70 2.49
CA GLN A 167 -14.26 -5.55 3.36
C GLN A 167 -13.72 -6.99 3.31
N ASP A 168 -13.70 -7.65 4.46
CA ASP A 168 -13.50 -9.11 4.51
C ASP A 168 -14.79 -9.80 4.03
N ASN A 169 -14.80 -10.18 2.76
CA ASN A 169 -15.95 -10.78 2.11
C ASN A 169 -16.29 -12.17 2.69
N TYR A 170 -15.29 -12.91 3.18
CA TYR A 170 -15.51 -14.19 3.81
C TYR A 170 -16.25 -14.04 5.15
N LEU A 171 -15.78 -13.12 6.02
CA LEU A 171 -16.46 -12.83 7.28
C LEU A 171 -17.85 -12.25 7.06
N SER A 172 -18.03 -11.43 6.04
CA SER A 172 -19.35 -10.89 5.66
C SER A 172 -20.31 -11.99 5.23
N GLY A 173 -19.84 -12.91 4.39
CA GLY A 173 -20.64 -14.08 3.97
C GLY A 173 -21.03 -14.97 5.15
N ARG A 174 -20.11 -15.19 6.10
CA ARG A 174 -20.40 -15.92 7.34
C ARG A 174 -21.43 -15.20 8.20
N ALA A 175 -21.36 -13.88 8.33
CA ALA A 175 -22.35 -13.09 9.06
C ALA A 175 -23.75 -13.21 8.42
N CYS A 176 -23.82 -13.08 7.09
CA CYS A 176 -25.06 -13.29 6.36
C CYS A 176 -25.64 -14.71 6.57
N ALA A 177 -24.80 -15.74 6.51
CA ALA A 177 -25.22 -17.12 6.75
C ALA A 177 -25.74 -17.31 8.18
N GLY A 178 -25.09 -16.70 9.18
CA GLY A 178 -25.54 -16.71 10.57
C GLY A 178 -26.92 -16.05 10.75
N LEU A 179 -27.13 -14.88 10.17
CA LEU A 179 -28.42 -14.19 10.20
C LEU A 179 -29.52 -14.99 9.51
N MET A 180 -29.22 -15.56 8.33
CA MET A 180 -30.16 -16.44 7.61
C MET A 180 -30.53 -17.67 8.42
N ASN A 181 -29.58 -18.32 9.08
CA ASN A 181 -29.82 -19.46 9.95
C ASN A 181 -30.76 -19.10 11.13
N MET A 182 -30.55 -17.94 11.74
CA MET A 182 -31.44 -17.44 12.82
C MET A 182 -32.87 -17.18 12.31
N LEU A 183 -33.00 -16.52 11.14
CA LEU A 183 -34.31 -16.20 10.55
C LEU A 183 -35.09 -17.44 10.11
N LEU A 184 -34.39 -18.45 9.63
CA LEU A 184 -35.01 -19.70 9.14
C LEU A 184 -35.17 -20.79 10.21
N GLY A 185 -34.74 -20.55 11.44
CA GLY A 185 -34.77 -21.56 12.49
C GLY A 185 -33.93 -22.80 12.19
N GLY A 186 -32.87 -22.65 11.39
CA GLY A 186 -31.96 -23.72 11.01
C GLY A 186 -32.39 -24.56 9.81
N GLN A 187 -33.58 -24.31 9.23
CA GLN A 187 -34.10 -25.04 8.06
C GLN A 187 -34.75 -24.09 7.07
N GLY A 188 -34.47 -24.26 5.78
CA GLY A 188 -35.05 -23.41 4.75
C GLY A 188 -34.33 -23.48 3.41
N LYS A 189 -34.92 -22.86 2.39
CA LYS A 189 -34.31 -22.68 1.07
C LYS A 189 -33.77 -21.25 0.95
N VAL A 190 -32.55 -21.13 0.53
CA VAL A 190 -31.88 -19.82 0.34
C VAL A 190 -31.55 -19.70 -1.14
N LEU A 191 -31.94 -18.58 -1.75
CA LEU A 191 -31.53 -18.20 -3.08
C LEU A 191 -30.39 -17.16 -2.94
N MET A 192 -29.26 -17.46 -3.56
CA MET A 192 -28.12 -16.53 -3.63
C MET A 192 -28.08 -15.92 -5.04
N LEU A 193 -28.10 -14.59 -5.09
CA LEU A 193 -27.94 -13.84 -6.33
C LEU A 193 -26.51 -13.24 -6.32
N SER A 194 -25.75 -13.54 -7.38
CA SER A 194 -24.43 -12.96 -7.61
C SER A 194 -24.52 -12.02 -8.81
N GLY A 195 -23.96 -10.84 -8.67
CA GLY A 195 -23.69 -9.94 -9.80
C GLY A 195 -22.37 -10.32 -10.48
N HIS A 196 -22.20 -9.90 -11.70
CA HIS A 196 -20.92 -9.97 -12.41
C HIS A 196 -20.14 -8.70 -12.22
#